data_59b7616ad32dcbe9031a9c0d0ebb4d68
#
_entry.id   59b7616ad32dcbe9031a9c0d0ebb4d68
#
_cell.length_a   1.000
_cell.length_b   1.000
_cell.length_c   1.000
_cell.angle_alpha   90.00
_cell.angle_beta   90.00
_cell.angle_gamma   90.00
#
_symmetry.space_group_name_H-M   'P 1'
#
loop_
_entity.id
_entity.type
_entity.pdbx_description
1 polymer ?
#
loop_
_entity_poly.entity_id
_entity_poly.type
_entity_poly.pdbx_seq_one_letter_code
_entity_poly.pdbx_strand_id
1 'polypeptide(L)'
;MNYFNLHTHKATNQPDVLELVNQYPKECDIAIPFYSIGIHPWHIDENSIELELAIISNQLQDNNCLAIGECGLDKRIEIDFDLQILVFEKQLLLAQKFKKPVIVHCVAAFQEVIEIKKRLKITVPMVIHGFSKNEQIAKSLIDNGFYLSFGKHLIQNQALETVFKNIPNDRFFLETDTIEEGIIKVYELAAHYKNIEMTELQNTINTNFKTVFGATITTI
;
A
#
# COMPACT_ATOMS: atom_id res chain seq x y z
N MET A 1 -14.97 10.29 -7.34
CA MET A 1 -14.36 9.81 -6.10
C MET A 1 -13.85 11.02 -5.32
N ASN A 2 -14.34 11.23 -4.12
CA ASN A 2 -13.91 12.36 -3.30
C ASN A 2 -12.70 11.99 -2.44
N TYR A 3 -12.68 10.76 -1.91
CA TYR A 3 -11.60 10.27 -1.06
C TYR A 3 -11.16 8.88 -1.52
N PHE A 4 -9.87 8.62 -1.49
CA PHE A 4 -9.28 7.29 -1.68
C PHE A 4 -8.52 6.89 -0.42
N ASN A 5 -8.89 5.74 0.14
CA ASN A 5 -8.22 5.10 1.26
C ASN A 5 -7.36 3.96 0.70
N LEU A 6 -6.05 4.16 0.62
CA LEU A 6 -5.13 3.21 -0.03
C LEU A 6 -5.07 1.85 0.66
N HIS A 7 -5.23 1.83 1.98
CA HIS A 7 -5.07 0.61 2.76
C HIS A 7 -5.92 0.67 4.03
N THR A 8 -6.78 -0.32 4.18
CA THR A 8 -7.58 -0.53 5.39
C THR A 8 -7.88 -2.01 5.58
N HIS A 9 -8.01 -2.45 6.83
CA HIS A 9 -8.42 -3.82 7.15
C HIS A 9 -9.93 -3.99 7.28
N LYS A 10 -10.70 -2.90 7.24
CA LYS A 10 -12.14 -2.92 7.42
C LYS A 10 -12.82 -1.97 6.46
N ALA A 11 -13.75 -2.51 5.66
CA ALA A 11 -14.61 -1.68 4.81
C ALA A 11 -15.55 -0.83 5.67
N THR A 12 -15.62 0.47 5.40
CA THR A 12 -16.57 1.39 6.06
C THR A 12 -17.82 1.63 5.23
N ASN A 13 -17.78 1.32 3.93
CA ASN A 13 -18.86 1.49 2.97
C ASN A 13 -19.40 2.94 2.90
N GLN A 14 -18.52 3.92 3.11
CA GLN A 14 -18.91 5.33 2.98
C GLN A 14 -19.07 5.69 1.50
N PRO A 15 -20.18 6.36 1.09
CA PRO A 15 -20.53 6.55 -0.32
C PRO A 15 -19.51 7.39 -1.12
N ASP A 16 -18.77 8.28 -0.46
CA ASP A 16 -17.78 9.16 -1.11
C ASP A 16 -16.34 8.66 -1.00
N VAL A 17 -16.12 7.49 -0.42
CA VAL A 17 -14.80 6.90 -0.17
C VAL A 17 -14.63 5.64 -0.99
N LEU A 18 -13.59 5.60 -1.83
CA LEU A 18 -13.10 4.35 -2.39
C LEU A 18 -12.06 3.78 -1.43
N GLU A 19 -12.27 2.57 -0.97
CA GLU A 19 -11.40 1.87 -0.04
C GLU A 19 -10.74 0.68 -0.73
N LEU A 20 -9.42 0.58 -0.62
CA LEU A 20 -8.68 -0.62 -0.97
C LEU A 20 -8.55 -1.47 0.31
N VAL A 21 -9.42 -2.47 0.43
CA VAL A 21 -9.49 -3.31 1.62
C VAL A 21 -8.48 -4.45 1.52
N ASN A 22 -7.64 -4.59 2.55
CA ASN A 22 -6.68 -5.68 2.60
C ASN A 22 -7.36 -7.03 2.82
N GLN A 23 -7.03 -8.02 2.01
CA GLN A 23 -7.54 -9.39 2.11
C GLN A 23 -6.40 -10.39 2.26
N TYR A 24 -6.65 -11.45 3.02
CA TYR A 24 -5.73 -12.58 3.16
C TYR A 24 -6.21 -13.74 2.28
N PRO A 25 -5.29 -14.52 1.65
CA PRO A 25 -5.70 -15.56 0.70
C PRO A 25 -6.68 -16.58 1.26
N LYS A 26 -6.51 -17.00 2.52
CA LYS A 26 -7.38 -18.01 3.16
C LYS A 26 -8.76 -17.47 3.59
N GLU A 27 -8.93 -16.15 3.66
CA GLU A 27 -10.13 -15.50 4.20
C GLU A 27 -10.69 -14.45 3.22
N CYS A 28 -10.39 -14.59 1.94
CA CYS A 28 -10.76 -13.60 0.93
C CYS A 28 -12.29 -13.54 0.76
N ASP A 29 -12.87 -12.37 1.02
CA ASP A 29 -14.28 -12.07 0.77
C ASP A 29 -14.44 -11.35 -0.57
N ILE A 30 -14.99 -12.05 -1.56
CA ILE A 30 -15.23 -11.51 -2.91
C ILE A 30 -16.36 -10.48 -2.97
N ALA A 31 -17.13 -10.28 -1.89
CA ALA A 31 -18.15 -9.24 -1.81
C ALA A 31 -17.55 -7.84 -1.57
N ILE A 32 -16.27 -7.75 -1.19
CA ILE A 32 -15.55 -6.48 -1.04
C ILE A 32 -15.38 -5.84 -2.42
N PRO A 33 -15.85 -4.59 -2.62
CA PRO A 33 -15.84 -3.96 -3.94
C PRO A 33 -14.47 -3.78 -4.57
N PHE A 34 -13.46 -3.38 -3.75
CA PHE A 34 -12.07 -3.24 -4.19
C PHE A 34 -11.12 -3.68 -3.09
N TYR A 35 -10.18 -4.51 -3.45
CA TYR A 35 -9.27 -5.11 -2.47
C TYR A 35 -7.85 -5.28 -3.00
N SER A 36 -6.91 -5.36 -2.06
CA SER A 36 -5.59 -5.96 -2.26
C SER A 36 -5.55 -7.34 -1.61
N ILE A 37 -4.73 -8.24 -2.14
CA ILE A 37 -4.57 -9.58 -1.58
C ILE A 37 -3.10 -9.96 -1.52
N GLY A 38 -2.66 -10.48 -0.38
CA GLY A 38 -1.26 -10.86 -0.20
C GLY A 38 -1.02 -11.76 1.02
N ILE A 39 0.19 -12.35 1.05
CA ILE A 39 0.71 -13.06 2.21
C ILE A 39 1.53 -12.05 3.03
N HIS A 40 0.97 -11.61 4.15
CA HIS A 40 1.64 -10.72 5.07
C HIS A 40 2.82 -11.45 5.77
N PRO A 41 3.97 -10.80 6.02
CA PRO A 41 5.12 -11.48 6.64
C PRO A 41 4.82 -12.12 8.01
N TRP A 42 3.85 -11.59 8.77
CA TRP A 42 3.44 -12.15 10.05
C TRP A 42 2.66 -13.47 9.96
N HIS A 43 2.12 -13.79 8.79
CA HIS A 43 1.21 -14.92 8.56
C HIS A 43 1.78 -15.98 7.62
N ILE A 44 3.09 -15.93 7.35
CA ILE A 44 3.76 -16.94 6.53
C ILE A 44 3.73 -18.29 7.22
N ASP A 45 3.14 -19.28 6.56
CA ASP A 45 3.13 -20.68 6.94
C ASP A 45 3.71 -21.50 5.77
N GLU A 46 4.89 -22.10 5.99
CA GLU A 46 5.63 -22.85 4.97
C GLU A 46 4.78 -23.91 4.27
N ASN A 47 3.83 -24.53 5.00
CA ASN A 47 2.98 -25.59 4.46
C ASN A 47 1.89 -25.07 3.52
N SER A 48 1.60 -23.77 3.52
CA SER A 48 0.50 -23.18 2.74
C SER A 48 0.94 -22.17 1.69
N ILE A 49 2.21 -21.80 1.61
CA ILE A 49 2.73 -20.77 0.68
C ILE A 49 2.26 -21.01 -0.75
N GLU A 50 2.46 -22.19 -1.29
CA GLU A 50 2.12 -22.49 -2.70
C GLU A 50 0.60 -22.42 -2.94
N LEU A 51 -0.20 -22.89 -1.98
CA LEU A 51 -1.65 -22.78 -2.05
C LEU A 51 -2.10 -21.31 -2.02
N GLU A 52 -1.55 -20.52 -1.10
CA GLU A 52 -1.90 -19.10 -0.98
C GLU A 52 -1.48 -18.30 -2.22
N LEU A 53 -0.30 -18.56 -2.79
CA LEU A 53 0.13 -17.96 -4.04
C LEU A 53 -0.77 -18.34 -5.22
N ALA A 54 -1.27 -19.58 -5.26
CA ALA A 54 -2.24 -20.00 -6.26
C ALA A 54 -3.58 -19.25 -6.12
N ILE A 55 -4.06 -19.06 -4.89
CA ILE A 55 -5.25 -18.25 -4.61
C ILE A 55 -5.03 -16.80 -5.07
N ILE A 56 -3.91 -16.17 -4.68
CA ILE A 56 -3.57 -14.82 -5.12
C ILE A 56 -3.56 -14.74 -6.65
N SER A 57 -2.89 -15.68 -7.33
CA SER A 57 -2.82 -15.70 -8.80
C SER A 57 -4.21 -15.80 -9.45
N ASN A 58 -5.15 -16.49 -8.83
CA ASN A 58 -6.53 -16.57 -9.29
C ASN A 58 -7.27 -15.24 -9.07
N GLN A 59 -7.16 -14.65 -7.88
CA GLN A 59 -7.83 -13.40 -7.53
C GLN A 59 -7.32 -12.21 -8.35
N LEU A 60 -6.05 -12.21 -8.78
CA LEU A 60 -5.49 -11.15 -9.62
C LEU A 60 -6.14 -11.06 -11.02
N GLN A 61 -6.93 -12.05 -11.43
CA GLN A 61 -7.72 -12.02 -12.65
C GLN A 61 -9.04 -11.23 -12.46
N ASP A 62 -9.46 -11.03 -11.21
CA ASP A 62 -10.63 -10.20 -10.89
C ASP A 62 -10.28 -8.71 -11.07
N ASN A 63 -11.18 -7.97 -11.70
CA ASN A 63 -11.05 -6.53 -11.86
C ASN A 63 -11.13 -5.77 -10.53
N ASN A 64 -11.79 -6.34 -9.53
CA ASN A 64 -11.93 -5.78 -8.19
C ASN A 64 -10.66 -5.95 -7.34
N CYS A 65 -9.80 -6.90 -7.69
CA CYS A 65 -8.48 -7.04 -7.11
C CYS A 65 -7.52 -6.02 -7.72
N LEU A 66 -7.30 -4.89 -7.05
CA LEU A 66 -6.53 -3.78 -7.60
C LEU A 66 -5.02 -3.90 -7.37
N ALA A 67 -4.59 -4.62 -6.34
CA ALA A 67 -3.19 -4.70 -5.94
C ALA A 67 -2.82 -6.05 -5.34
N ILE A 68 -1.54 -6.38 -5.35
CA ILE A 68 -0.97 -7.37 -4.42
C ILE A 68 -0.61 -6.66 -3.12
N GLY A 69 -0.93 -7.26 -2.00
CA GLY A 69 -0.62 -6.76 -0.66
C GLY A 69 -1.80 -6.97 0.30
N GLU A 70 -1.52 -6.81 1.52
CA GLU A 70 -0.29 -6.39 2.16
C GLU A 70 0.74 -7.53 2.12
N CYS A 71 1.94 -7.27 1.64
CA CYS A 71 3.06 -8.21 1.62
C CYS A 71 4.38 -7.45 1.82
N GLY A 72 5.45 -8.13 2.21
CA GLY A 72 6.72 -7.44 2.42
C GLY A 72 7.63 -8.09 3.46
N LEU A 73 8.38 -7.24 4.19
CA LEU A 73 9.44 -7.67 5.09
C LEU A 73 9.34 -6.98 6.46
N ASP A 74 9.50 -7.75 7.52
CA ASP A 74 9.57 -7.27 8.90
C ASP A 74 10.71 -7.95 9.66
N LYS A 75 11.79 -7.20 9.98
CA LYS A 75 12.93 -7.71 10.75
C LYS A 75 12.67 -7.83 12.26
N ARG A 76 11.48 -7.49 12.74
CA ARG A 76 11.16 -7.49 14.17
C ARG A 76 10.35 -8.70 14.60
N ILE A 77 10.05 -9.61 13.67
CA ILE A 77 9.30 -10.84 13.95
C ILE A 77 10.23 -12.06 13.92
N GLU A 78 9.77 -13.17 14.51
CA GLU A 78 10.56 -14.40 14.63
C GLU A 78 10.57 -15.25 13.34
N ILE A 79 9.67 -14.98 12.38
CA ILE A 79 9.64 -15.71 11.10
C ILE A 79 10.96 -15.46 10.35
N ASP A 80 11.57 -16.55 9.90
CA ASP A 80 12.85 -16.53 9.21
C ASP A 80 12.89 -15.48 8.09
N PHE A 81 13.93 -14.67 8.07
CA PHE A 81 14.00 -13.52 7.17
C PHE A 81 14.21 -13.93 5.71
N ASP A 82 14.95 -15.01 5.46
CA ASP A 82 15.16 -15.53 4.10
C ASP A 82 13.85 -16.12 3.55
N LEU A 83 13.05 -16.73 4.42
CA LEU A 83 11.70 -17.17 4.06
C LEU A 83 10.78 -15.99 3.73
N GLN A 84 10.82 -14.91 4.50
CA GLN A 84 10.06 -13.69 4.19
C GLN A 84 10.47 -13.14 2.81
N ILE A 85 11.78 -13.07 2.52
CA ILE A 85 12.31 -12.64 1.22
C ILE A 85 11.77 -13.53 0.11
N LEU A 86 11.86 -14.85 0.26
CA LEU A 86 11.37 -15.81 -0.74
C LEU A 86 9.88 -15.58 -1.07
N VAL A 87 9.04 -15.46 -0.04
CA VAL A 87 7.60 -15.26 -0.20
C VAL A 87 7.28 -13.89 -0.81
N PHE A 88 8.00 -12.84 -0.40
CA PHE A 88 7.85 -11.51 -0.97
C PHE A 88 8.22 -11.48 -2.45
N GLU A 89 9.34 -12.09 -2.84
CA GLU A 89 9.78 -12.16 -4.23
C GLU A 89 8.78 -12.89 -5.14
N LYS A 90 8.23 -14.02 -4.68
CA LYS A 90 7.18 -14.73 -5.41
C LYS A 90 5.95 -13.83 -5.66
N GLN A 91 5.55 -13.05 -4.68
CA GLN A 91 4.44 -12.09 -4.80
C GLN A 91 4.78 -10.94 -5.76
N LEU A 92 6.01 -10.41 -5.72
CA LEU A 92 6.46 -9.39 -6.68
C LEU A 92 6.45 -9.89 -8.12
N LEU A 93 6.83 -11.14 -8.35
CA LEU A 93 6.78 -11.75 -9.69
C LEU A 93 5.34 -11.93 -10.17
N LEU A 94 4.40 -12.26 -9.29
CA LEU A 94 2.97 -12.26 -9.62
C LEU A 94 2.48 -10.85 -9.95
N ALA A 95 2.84 -9.84 -9.14
CA ALA A 95 2.51 -8.44 -9.41
C ALA A 95 2.98 -7.99 -10.80
N GLN A 96 4.23 -8.32 -11.13
CA GLN A 96 4.83 -8.01 -12.44
C GLN A 96 4.10 -8.74 -13.59
N LYS A 97 3.76 -10.02 -13.41
CA LYS A 97 3.03 -10.83 -14.40
C LYS A 97 1.63 -10.26 -14.69
N PHE A 98 0.91 -9.90 -13.65
CA PHE A 98 -0.48 -9.40 -13.75
C PHE A 98 -0.57 -7.88 -13.90
N LYS A 99 0.57 -7.18 -13.90
CA LYS A 99 0.68 -5.70 -13.98
C LYS A 99 -0.13 -5.00 -12.90
N LYS A 100 -0.13 -5.54 -11.69
CA LYS A 100 -0.81 -4.96 -10.52
C LYS A 100 0.20 -4.24 -9.63
N PRO A 101 -0.13 -3.09 -9.04
CA PRO A 101 0.71 -2.43 -8.04
C PRO A 101 0.83 -3.28 -6.77
N VAL A 102 1.81 -2.93 -5.92
CA VAL A 102 2.10 -3.67 -4.67
C VAL A 102 1.98 -2.75 -3.47
N ILE A 103 1.19 -3.15 -2.47
CA ILE A 103 1.13 -2.51 -1.15
C ILE A 103 2.12 -3.24 -0.24
N VAL A 104 3.15 -2.50 0.19
CA VAL A 104 4.33 -3.09 0.83
C VAL A 104 4.35 -2.78 2.31
N HIS A 105 4.34 -3.84 3.13
CA HIS A 105 4.72 -3.81 4.53
C HIS A 105 6.24 -3.77 4.65
N CYS A 106 6.79 -2.78 5.35
CA CYS A 106 8.25 -2.67 5.50
C CYS A 106 8.66 -2.19 6.88
N VAL A 107 9.17 -3.09 7.69
CA VAL A 107 9.68 -2.77 9.03
C VAL A 107 11.17 -3.09 9.12
N ALA A 108 11.99 -2.04 9.28
CA ALA A 108 13.45 -2.13 9.41
C ALA A 108 14.17 -2.86 8.24
N ALA A 109 13.53 -2.96 7.05
CA ALA A 109 14.03 -3.69 5.88
C ALA A 109 13.98 -2.87 4.57
N PHE A 110 14.05 -1.54 4.65
CA PHE A 110 13.89 -0.64 3.49
C PHE A 110 14.96 -0.86 2.42
N GLN A 111 16.19 -1.12 2.84
CA GLN A 111 17.30 -1.35 1.92
C GLN A 111 17.08 -2.66 1.14
N GLU A 112 16.68 -3.72 1.82
CA GLU A 112 16.40 -5.02 1.22
C GLU A 112 15.25 -4.93 0.22
N VAL A 113 14.18 -4.21 0.55
CA VAL A 113 13.04 -3.98 -0.37
C VAL A 113 13.51 -3.25 -1.64
N ILE A 114 14.38 -2.24 -1.52
CA ILE A 114 14.95 -1.51 -2.66
C ILE A 114 15.83 -2.47 -3.51
N GLU A 115 16.68 -3.27 -2.87
CA GLU A 115 17.58 -4.20 -3.55
C GLU A 115 16.82 -5.31 -4.29
N ILE A 116 15.78 -5.88 -3.67
CA ILE A 116 14.91 -6.88 -4.28
C ILE A 116 14.21 -6.29 -5.51
N LYS A 117 13.61 -5.09 -5.39
CA LYS A 117 13.00 -4.40 -6.54
C LYS A 117 13.96 -4.27 -7.71
N LYS A 118 15.20 -3.83 -7.44
CA LYS A 118 16.24 -3.67 -8.47
C LYS A 118 16.67 -5.00 -9.07
N ARG A 119 16.96 -5.99 -8.22
CA ARG A 119 17.44 -7.31 -8.65
C ARG A 119 16.42 -8.04 -9.52
N LEU A 120 15.15 -8.00 -9.12
CA LEU A 120 14.05 -8.61 -9.88
C LEU A 120 13.56 -7.73 -11.04
N LYS A 121 14.08 -6.50 -11.19
CA LYS A 121 13.68 -5.53 -12.22
C LYS A 121 12.16 -5.26 -12.19
N ILE A 122 11.60 -5.10 -10.99
CA ILE A 122 10.16 -4.82 -10.82
C ILE A 122 9.84 -3.43 -11.33
N THR A 123 8.91 -3.34 -12.26
CA THR A 123 8.47 -2.08 -12.90
C THR A 123 7.09 -1.64 -12.48
N VAL A 124 6.28 -2.53 -11.92
CA VAL A 124 4.97 -2.14 -11.38
C VAL A 124 5.14 -1.17 -10.21
N PRO A 125 4.19 -0.24 -10.00
CA PRO A 125 4.21 0.67 -8.85
C PRO A 125 4.25 -0.09 -7.53
N MET A 126 5.08 0.37 -6.60
CA MET A 126 5.16 -0.17 -5.23
C MET A 126 4.92 0.96 -4.24
N VAL A 127 4.01 0.76 -3.29
CA VAL A 127 3.66 1.74 -2.27
C VAL A 127 4.06 1.20 -0.90
N ILE A 128 4.96 1.87 -0.20
CA ILE A 128 5.24 1.58 1.21
C ILE A 128 4.07 2.13 2.03
N HIS A 129 3.28 1.24 2.64
CA HIS A 129 2.20 1.66 3.50
C HIS A 129 2.69 2.01 4.92
N GLY A 130 1.90 2.74 5.70
CA GLY A 130 2.19 3.07 7.09
C GLY A 130 3.51 3.83 7.29
N PHE A 131 3.92 4.68 6.34
CA PHE A 131 5.22 5.32 6.41
C PHE A 131 5.35 6.21 7.65
N SER A 132 6.42 5.97 8.44
CA SER A 132 6.66 6.64 9.73
C SER A 132 8.14 6.96 9.99
N LYS A 133 8.95 7.09 8.92
CA LYS A 133 10.41 7.28 9.04
C LYS A 133 10.82 8.71 8.70
N ASN A 134 12.12 8.98 8.82
CA ASN A 134 12.72 10.29 8.55
C ASN A 134 12.82 10.60 7.05
N GLU A 135 13.21 11.85 6.74
CA GLU A 135 13.37 12.36 5.38
C GLU A 135 14.39 11.57 4.55
N GLN A 136 15.47 11.09 5.17
CA GLN A 136 16.52 10.35 4.46
C GLN A 136 15.98 9.03 3.88
N ILE A 137 15.19 8.30 4.68
CA ILE A 137 14.54 7.06 4.22
C ILE A 137 13.48 7.37 3.18
N ALA A 138 12.65 8.42 3.41
CA ALA A 138 11.64 8.85 2.45
C ALA A 138 12.27 9.19 1.09
N LYS A 139 13.32 10.01 1.09
CA LYS A 139 14.07 10.36 -0.12
C LYS A 139 14.65 9.14 -0.83
N SER A 140 15.28 8.23 -0.08
CA SER A 140 15.85 7.00 -0.66
C SER A 140 14.79 6.15 -1.36
N LEU A 141 13.59 6.00 -0.77
CA LEU A 141 12.49 5.26 -1.37
C LEU A 141 11.96 5.94 -2.63
N ILE A 142 11.74 7.26 -2.58
CA ILE A 142 11.25 8.05 -3.73
C ILE A 142 12.25 8.01 -4.88
N ASP A 143 13.54 8.20 -4.62
CA ASP A 143 14.62 8.14 -5.62
C ASP A 143 14.68 6.75 -6.29
N ASN A 144 14.20 5.69 -5.62
CA ASN A 144 14.08 4.34 -6.14
C ASN A 144 12.68 4.01 -6.71
N GLY A 145 11.85 5.04 -6.92
CA GLY A 145 10.56 4.94 -7.61
C GLY A 145 9.44 4.29 -6.79
N PHE A 146 9.49 4.41 -5.46
CA PHE A 146 8.39 4.03 -4.58
C PHE A 146 7.43 5.20 -4.37
N TYR A 147 6.20 4.85 -4.05
CA TYR A 147 5.22 5.74 -3.43
C TYR A 147 5.21 5.50 -1.91
N LEU A 148 4.77 6.48 -1.14
CA LEU A 148 4.64 6.38 0.31
C LEU A 148 3.18 6.61 0.69
N SER A 149 2.66 5.85 1.65
CA SER A 149 1.33 6.10 2.20
C SER A 149 1.40 6.54 3.65
N PHE A 150 0.52 7.47 4.01
CA PHE A 150 0.49 8.11 5.33
C PHE A 150 -0.90 8.01 5.94
N GLY A 151 -0.96 7.65 7.21
CA GLY A 151 -2.21 7.49 7.95
C GLY A 151 -2.00 7.64 9.44
N LYS A 152 -2.16 6.55 10.18
CA LYS A 152 -2.04 6.47 11.64
C LYS A 152 -0.85 7.28 12.21
N HIS A 153 0.33 7.08 11.64
CA HIS A 153 1.53 7.75 12.15
C HIS A 153 1.54 9.25 11.86
N LEU A 154 0.91 9.70 10.78
CA LEU A 154 0.77 11.12 10.49
C LEU A 154 -0.08 11.82 11.56
N ILE A 155 -1.13 11.14 12.05
CA ILE A 155 -1.99 11.65 13.13
C ILE A 155 -1.26 11.64 14.48
N GLN A 156 -0.52 10.56 14.77
CA GLN A 156 0.05 10.31 16.09
C GLN A 156 1.43 10.91 16.31
N ASN A 157 2.14 11.30 15.26
CA ASN A 157 3.52 11.78 15.33
C ASN A 157 3.72 13.09 14.57
N GLN A 158 3.65 14.20 15.29
CA GLN A 158 3.83 15.54 14.73
C GLN A 158 5.20 15.72 14.02
N ALA A 159 6.22 14.96 14.39
CA ALA A 159 7.52 15.04 13.71
C ALA A 159 7.45 14.62 12.23
N LEU A 160 6.41 13.88 11.82
CA LEU A 160 6.18 13.54 10.41
C LEU A 160 5.66 14.71 9.57
N GLU A 161 5.21 15.81 10.18
CA GLU A 161 4.77 17.00 9.43
C GLU A 161 5.84 17.48 8.45
N THR A 162 7.08 17.68 8.93
CA THR A 162 8.18 18.15 8.09
C THR A 162 8.49 17.16 6.98
N VAL A 163 8.52 15.86 7.30
CA VAL A 163 8.75 14.80 6.31
C VAL A 163 7.66 14.85 5.24
N PHE A 164 6.38 14.85 5.66
CA PHE A 164 5.25 14.82 4.74
C PHE A 164 5.20 16.06 3.83
N LYS A 165 5.50 17.25 4.36
CA LYS A 165 5.61 18.50 3.57
C LYS A 165 6.55 18.37 2.39
N ASN A 166 7.67 17.67 2.58
CA ASN A 166 8.74 17.53 1.59
C ASN A 166 8.51 16.38 0.60
N ILE A 167 7.48 15.54 0.79
CA ILE A 167 7.14 14.49 -0.19
C ILE A 167 6.54 15.13 -1.45
N PRO A 168 7.03 14.80 -2.66
CA PRO A 168 6.44 15.29 -3.91
C PRO A 168 4.95 14.90 -4.02
N ASN A 169 4.13 15.79 -4.56
CA ASN A 169 2.69 15.58 -4.66
C ASN A 169 2.30 14.36 -5.51
N ASP A 170 3.16 13.96 -6.44
CA ASP A 170 2.97 12.78 -7.29
C ASP A 170 3.51 11.48 -6.68
N ARG A 171 3.88 11.45 -5.39
CA ARG A 171 4.56 10.31 -4.74
C ARG A 171 3.92 9.85 -3.45
N PHE A 172 2.72 10.27 -3.10
CA PHE A 172 2.09 9.81 -1.88
C PHE A 172 0.62 9.44 -2.02
N PHE A 173 0.17 8.67 -1.04
CA PHE A 173 -1.21 8.32 -0.76
C PHE A 173 -1.54 8.52 0.72
N LEU A 174 -2.83 8.40 1.03
CA LEU A 174 -3.36 8.45 2.38
C LEU A 174 -4.13 7.16 2.68
N GLU A 175 -4.12 6.75 3.95
CA GLU A 175 -4.72 5.50 4.40
C GLU A 175 -5.22 5.58 5.84
N THR A 176 -5.98 4.59 6.27
CA THR A 176 -6.38 4.43 7.67
C THR A 176 -5.67 3.27 8.35
N ASP A 177 -5.28 2.23 7.62
CA ASP A 177 -4.75 0.98 8.18
C ASP A 177 -5.76 0.38 9.20
N THR A 178 -5.45 0.42 10.47
CA THR A 178 -6.26 -0.14 11.58
C THR A 178 -6.87 0.93 12.49
N ILE A 179 -6.74 2.23 12.18
CA ILE A 179 -7.28 3.28 13.06
C ILE A 179 -8.79 3.45 12.91
N GLU A 180 -9.43 3.87 14.01
CA GLU A 180 -10.87 4.18 14.03
C GLU A 180 -11.19 5.53 13.40
N GLU A 181 -10.22 6.45 13.39
CA GLU A 181 -10.36 7.74 12.72
C GLU A 181 -10.52 7.53 11.22
N GLY A 182 -11.61 8.06 10.68
CA GLY A 182 -11.93 7.92 9.27
C GLY A 182 -10.90 8.63 8.37
N ILE A 183 -10.86 8.20 7.11
CA ILE A 183 -9.92 8.73 6.11
C ILE A 183 -10.02 10.26 5.94
N ILE A 184 -11.20 10.85 6.12
CA ILE A 184 -11.42 12.30 6.00
C ILE A 184 -10.52 13.05 6.99
N LYS A 185 -10.34 12.54 8.21
CA LYS A 185 -9.46 13.14 9.21
C LYS A 185 -8.00 13.14 8.78
N VAL A 186 -7.56 12.08 8.10
CA VAL A 186 -6.19 11.99 7.53
C VAL A 186 -6.02 13.03 6.42
N TYR A 187 -7.03 13.20 5.55
CA TYR A 187 -7.01 14.22 4.51
C TYR A 187 -6.99 15.65 5.06
N GLU A 188 -7.80 15.94 6.09
CA GLU A 188 -7.78 17.26 6.75
C GLU A 188 -6.38 17.62 7.25
N LEU A 189 -5.73 16.68 7.93
CA LEU A 189 -4.38 16.88 8.46
C LEU A 189 -3.35 17.01 7.32
N ALA A 190 -3.45 16.18 6.30
CA ALA A 190 -2.57 16.23 5.14
C ALA A 190 -2.69 17.54 4.36
N ALA A 191 -3.91 18.03 4.13
CA ALA A 191 -4.17 19.33 3.50
C ALA A 191 -3.57 20.48 4.33
N HIS A 192 -3.78 20.44 5.65
CA HIS A 192 -3.19 21.41 6.57
C HIS A 192 -1.66 21.42 6.49
N TYR A 193 -1.01 20.24 6.55
CA TYR A 193 0.45 20.13 6.48
C TYR A 193 1.01 20.58 5.12
N LYS A 194 0.34 20.28 4.02
CA LYS A 194 0.72 20.75 2.68
C LYS A 194 0.39 22.22 2.43
N ASN A 195 -0.41 22.83 3.29
CA ASN A 195 -0.96 24.19 3.12
C ASN A 195 -1.67 24.36 1.77
N ILE A 196 -2.57 23.42 1.46
CA ILE A 196 -3.39 23.40 0.24
C ILE A 196 -4.87 23.18 0.62
N GLU A 197 -5.77 23.53 -0.31
CA GLU A 197 -7.18 23.29 -0.15
C GLU A 197 -7.50 21.77 -0.25
N MET A 198 -8.57 21.33 0.43
CA MET A 198 -9.02 19.93 0.41
C MET A 198 -9.25 19.42 -1.02
N THR A 199 -9.85 20.25 -1.88
CA THR A 199 -10.12 19.88 -3.28
C THR A 199 -8.84 19.70 -4.10
N GLU A 200 -7.79 20.44 -3.81
CA GLU A 200 -6.48 20.28 -4.44
C GLU A 200 -5.82 18.95 -4.00
N LEU A 201 -5.89 18.62 -2.71
CA LEU A 201 -5.40 17.35 -2.20
C LEU A 201 -6.16 16.15 -2.81
N GLN A 202 -7.49 16.24 -2.88
CA GLN A 202 -8.32 15.20 -3.51
C GLN A 202 -7.93 15.00 -4.98
N ASN A 203 -7.70 16.07 -5.73
CA ASN A 203 -7.26 16.00 -7.12
C ASN A 203 -5.85 15.39 -7.25
N THR A 204 -4.96 15.72 -6.34
CA THR A 204 -3.61 15.12 -6.25
C THR A 204 -3.69 13.61 -6.05
N ILE A 205 -4.43 13.16 -5.04
CA ILE A 205 -4.60 11.71 -4.76
C ILE A 205 -5.30 11.01 -5.92
N ASN A 206 -6.32 11.63 -6.54
CA ASN A 206 -7.00 11.07 -7.71
C ASN A 206 -6.06 10.92 -8.92
N THR A 207 -5.13 11.85 -9.11
CA THR A 207 -4.11 11.77 -10.17
C THR A 207 -3.13 10.63 -9.88
N ASN A 208 -2.66 10.51 -8.64
CA ASN A 208 -1.79 9.42 -8.23
C ASN A 208 -2.49 8.06 -8.36
N PHE A 209 -3.77 7.99 -7.96
CA PHE A 209 -4.58 6.79 -8.13
C PHE A 209 -4.65 6.35 -9.60
N LYS A 210 -4.98 7.24 -10.52
CA LYS A 210 -5.02 6.95 -11.95
C LYS A 210 -3.66 6.48 -12.48
N THR A 211 -2.58 7.08 -12.01
CA THR A 211 -1.22 6.73 -12.41
C THR A 211 -0.82 5.33 -11.93
N VAL A 212 -1.18 4.97 -10.71
CA VAL A 212 -0.75 3.72 -10.06
C VAL A 212 -1.67 2.55 -10.40
N PHE A 213 -3.00 2.76 -10.40
CA PHE A 213 -4.00 1.69 -10.54
C PHE A 213 -4.65 1.64 -11.94
N GLY A 214 -4.39 2.63 -12.78
CA GLY A 214 -5.02 2.73 -14.10
C GLY A 214 -6.40 3.40 -14.08
N ALA A 215 -6.89 3.77 -15.27
CA ALA A 215 -8.11 4.59 -15.43
C ALA A 215 -9.43 3.81 -15.31
N THR A 216 -9.43 2.58 -14.85
CA THR A 216 -10.57 1.64 -15.05
C THR A 216 -11.60 1.62 -13.92
N ILE A 217 -11.47 2.44 -12.89
CA ILE A 217 -12.60 2.57 -11.95
C ILE A 217 -13.53 3.64 -12.51
N THR A 218 -14.45 3.22 -13.34
CA THR A 218 -15.63 4.00 -13.67
C THR A 218 -16.40 4.20 -12.36
N THR A 219 -16.61 5.46 -12.02
CA THR A 219 -17.44 5.91 -10.90
C THR A 219 -18.71 5.06 -10.84
N ILE A 220 -18.89 4.39 -9.70
CA ILE A 220 -20.19 3.82 -9.34
C ILE A 220 -21.08 4.97 -8.91
#